data_2586e67ae0910b33f1b91a0923d7abf3
#
_entry.id   2586e67ae0910b33f1b91a0923d7abf3
#
_cell.length_a   1.000
_cell.length_b   1.000
_cell.length_c   1.000
_cell.angle_alpha   90.00
_cell.angle_beta   90.00
_cell.angle_gamma   90.00
#
_symmetry.space_group_name_H-M   'P 1'
#
loop_
_entity.id
_entity.type
_entity.pdbx_description
1 polymer ?
#
loop_
_entity_poly.entity_id
_entity_poly.type
_entity_poly.pdbx_seq_one_letter_code
_entity_poly.pdbx_strand_id
1 'polypeptide(L)'
;AAEILGIRESVCIDLPDQHLDTLAIVDIISPIEKIVQEYKPNIIYSHFGGDINKDHQLVFEASLVALRPKNFFVEAIYSFYIVGSTEWNYPRDFRPDTWVGFDSHIMERKLLAFSCYESELCEYPNPRSLVGLENLAKYTGNQCCMEYAEAFMTIRRTVRGNSL
;
A
#
# COMPACT_ATOMS: atom_id res chain seq x y z
N ALA A 1 -2.55 14.54 6.42
CA ALA A 1 -3.00 13.48 5.50
C ALA A 1 -4.03 12.55 6.15
N ALA A 2 -3.73 11.92 7.29
CA ALA A 2 -4.62 10.92 7.92
C ALA A 2 -6.05 11.45 8.20
N GLU A 3 -6.16 12.66 8.75
CA GLU A 3 -7.45 13.30 9.01
C GLU A 3 -8.23 13.56 7.73
N ILE A 4 -7.58 14.04 6.66
CA ILE A 4 -8.18 14.30 5.35
C ILE A 4 -8.77 13.02 4.77
N LEU A 5 -8.05 11.90 4.90
CA LEU A 5 -8.49 10.59 4.40
C LEU A 5 -9.53 9.92 5.31
N GLY A 6 -9.76 10.45 6.51
CA GLY A 6 -10.65 9.84 7.50
C GLY A 6 -10.07 8.57 8.12
N ILE A 7 -8.75 8.47 8.20
CA ILE A 7 -8.04 7.35 8.86
C ILE A 7 -8.34 7.43 10.35
N ARG A 8 -8.84 6.33 10.89
CA ARG A 8 -9.27 6.24 12.29
C ARG A 8 -8.11 6.39 13.27
N GLU A 9 -6.98 5.79 12.94
CA GLU A 9 -5.79 5.79 13.79
C GLU A 9 -4.52 5.62 12.95
N SER A 10 -3.45 6.30 13.35
CA SER A 10 -2.14 6.22 12.72
C SER A 10 -1.10 5.91 13.79
N VAL A 11 -0.33 4.85 13.60
CA VAL A 11 0.73 4.41 14.52
C VAL A 11 2.07 4.58 13.83
N CYS A 12 2.96 5.40 14.42
CA CYS A 12 4.34 5.57 13.97
C CYS A 12 5.26 4.70 14.85
N ILE A 13 6.15 3.92 14.22
CA ILE A 13 7.03 2.97 14.93
C ILE A 13 8.43 3.56 15.13
N ASP A 14 8.73 4.67 14.46
CA ASP A 14 10.00 5.40 14.58
C ASP A 14 11.24 4.55 14.23
N LEU A 15 11.15 3.77 13.17
CA LEU A 15 12.26 3.02 12.60
C LEU A 15 13.12 3.93 11.68
N PRO A 16 14.43 3.66 11.52
CA PRO A 16 15.30 4.50 10.70
C PRO A 16 14.92 4.42 9.21
N ASP A 17 14.55 5.56 8.62
CA ASP A 17 14.21 5.70 7.20
C ASP A 17 15.42 5.39 6.31
N GLN A 18 15.19 4.65 5.22
CA GLN A 18 16.20 4.19 4.25
C GLN A 18 17.31 3.30 4.86
N HIS A 19 17.09 2.78 6.07
CA HIS A 19 18.07 1.97 6.82
C HIS A 19 17.46 0.75 7.50
N LEU A 20 16.29 0.28 7.06
CA LEU A 20 15.68 -0.94 7.63
C LEU A 20 16.53 -2.19 7.41
N ASP A 21 17.42 -2.20 6.42
CA ASP A 21 18.37 -3.27 6.14
C ASP A 21 19.49 -3.39 7.20
N THR A 22 19.65 -2.39 8.06
CA THR A 22 20.58 -2.44 9.19
C THR A 22 19.98 -3.09 10.44
N LEU A 23 18.67 -3.35 10.44
CA LEU A 23 17.94 -3.95 11.55
C LEU A 23 17.83 -5.47 11.40
N ALA A 24 17.70 -6.15 12.53
CA ALA A 24 17.23 -7.53 12.47
C ALA A 24 15.77 -7.54 12.00
N ILE A 25 15.41 -8.40 11.05
CA ILE A 25 14.05 -8.46 10.49
C ILE A 25 12.97 -8.64 11.57
N VAL A 26 13.31 -9.25 12.70
CA VAL A 26 12.40 -9.42 13.84
C VAL A 26 12.00 -8.08 14.48
N ASP A 27 12.85 -7.05 14.40
CA ASP A 27 12.56 -5.72 14.95
C ASP A 27 11.53 -4.99 14.09
N ILE A 28 11.38 -5.37 12.82
CA ILE A 28 10.33 -4.89 11.91
C ILE A 28 9.06 -5.75 12.08
N ILE A 29 9.20 -7.06 12.25
CA ILE A 29 8.06 -7.99 12.38
C ILE A 29 7.28 -7.73 13.66
N SER A 30 7.98 -7.61 14.81
CA SER A 30 7.35 -7.56 16.14
C SER A 30 6.32 -6.43 16.31
N PRO A 31 6.60 -5.17 15.91
CA PRO A 31 5.61 -4.11 15.99
C PRO A 31 4.41 -4.35 15.07
N ILE A 32 4.62 -4.92 13.88
CA ILE A 32 3.52 -5.27 12.97
C ILE A 32 2.63 -6.36 13.60
N GLU A 33 3.23 -7.42 14.15
CA GLU A 33 2.48 -8.48 14.86
C GLU A 33 1.64 -7.91 16.01
N LYS A 34 2.21 -6.99 16.80
CA LYS A 34 1.50 -6.34 17.91
C LYS A 34 0.27 -5.59 17.43
N ILE A 35 0.43 -4.73 16.40
CA ILE A 35 -0.67 -3.95 15.81
C ILE A 35 -1.75 -4.88 15.24
N VAL A 36 -1.34 -5.90 14.49
CA VAL A 36 -2.26 -6.88 13.90
C VAL A 36 -3.06 -7.64 14.96
N GLN A 37 -2.47 -8.00 16.09
CA GLN A 37 -3.16 -8.65 17.20
C GLN A 37 -4.14 -7.72 17.93
N GLU A 38 -3.79 -6.45 18.05
CA GLU A 38 -4.60 -5.43 18.72
C GLU A 38 -5.85 -5.09 17.88
N TYR A 39 -5.66 -4.76 16.59
CA TYR A 39 -6.75 -4.27 15.73
C TYR A 39 -7.51 -5.39 15.00
N LYS A 40 -6.93 -6.57 14.86
CA LYS A 40 -7.51 -7.74 14.18
C LYS A 40 -8.13 -7.40 12.81
N PRO A 41 -7.37 -6.76 11.91
CA PRO A 41 -7.88 -6.36 10.61
C PRO A 41 -8.23 -7.58 9.76
N ASN A 42 -9.30 -7.50 8.99
CA ASN A 42 -9.65 -8.54 8.02
C ASN A 42 -9.04 -8.32 6.64
N ILE A 43 -8.72 -7.06 6.28
CA ILE A 43 -8.02 -6.70 5.05
C ILE A 43 -6.76 -5.90 5.39
N ILE A 44 -5.66 -6.24 4.72
CA ILE A 44 -4.37 -5.59 4.92
C ILE A 44 -3.80 -5.19 3.57
N TYR A 45 -3.28 -3.98 3.51
CA TYR A 45 -2.52 -3.46 2.39
C TYR A 45 -1.06 -3.29 2.82
N SER A 46 -0.13 -3.81 2.01
CA SER A 46 1.31 -3.72 2.24
C SER A 46 2.02 -3.25 0.96
N HIS A 47 3.28 -2.89 1.10
CA HIS A 47 4.13 -2.58 -0.03
C HIS A 47 4.24 -3.76 -1.00
N PHE A 48 4.70 -3.48 -2.22
CA PHE A 48 5.04 -4.53 -3.17
C PHE A 48 6.46 -5.06 -2.91
N GLY A 49 6.59 -6.38 -2.74
CA GLY A 49 7.89 -7.01 -2.45
C GLY A 49 8.88 -6.98 -3.63
N GLY A 50 8.44 -6.57 -4.80
CA GLY A 50 9.24 -6.30 -5.98
C GLY A 50 9.60 -4.82 -6.17
N ASP A 51 9.29 -3.94 -5.23
CA ASP A 51 9.63 -2.52 -5.30
C ASP A 51 11.16 -2.29 -5.31
N ILE A 52 11.64 -1.19 -5.92
CA ILE A 52 13.07 -0.87 -5.93
C ILE A 52 13.58 -0.42 -4.55
N ASN A 53 12.71 0.21 -3.75
CA ASN A 53 13.06 0.67 -2.42
C ASN A 53 13.26 -0.52 -1.46
N LYS A 54 14.43 -0.58 -0.83
CA LYS A 54 14.79 -1.69 0.06
C LYS A 54 13.91 -1.77 1.31
N ASP A 55 13.54 -0.63 1.86
CA ASP A 55 12.65 -0.58 3.02
C ASP A 55 11.25 -1.12 2.69
N HIS A 56 10.73 -0.82 1.48
CA HIS A 56 9.46 -1.37 1.01
C HIS A 56 9.50 -2.90 0.91
N GLN A 57 10.62 -3.46 0.38
CA GLN A 57 10.82 -4.91 0.31
C GLN A 57 10.82 -5.54 1.71
N LEU A 58 11.56 -4.94 2.66
CA LEU A 58 11.68 -5.45 4.02
C LEU A 58 10.36 -5.37 4.79
N VAL A 59 9.61 -4.27 4.64
CA VAL A 59 8.27 -4.16 5.22
C VAL A 59 7.31 -5.19 4.62
N PHE A 60 7.39 -5.46 3.31
CA PHE A 60 6.61 -6.53 2.69
C PHE A 60 6.97 -7.91 3.29
N GLU A 61 8.26 -8.26 3.36
CA GLU A 61 8.73 -9.52 3.93
C GLU A 61 8.31 -9.67 5.40
N ALA A 62 8.51 -8.64 6.20
CA ALA A 62 8.10 -8.59 7.61
C ALA A 62 6.58 -8.75 7.76
N SER A 63 5.80 -8.09 6.89
CA SER A 63 4.35 -8.22 6.87
C SER A 63 3.90 -9.64 6.59
N LEU A 64 4.52 -10.34 5.62
CA LEU A 64 4.18 -11.74 5.33
C LEU A 64 4.43 -12.66 6.53
N VAL A 65 5.49 -12.40 7.30
CA VAL A 65 5.79 -13.18 8.51
C VAL A 65 4.79 -12.87 9.62
N ALA A 66 4.51 -11.59 9.87
CA ALA A 66 3.57 -11.14 10.88
C ALA A 66 2.13 -11.62 10.62
N LEU A 67 1.76 -11.73 9.32
CA LEU A 67 0.42 -12.11 8.87
C LEU A 67 0.27 -13.61 8.58
N ARG A 68 1.21 -14.44 9.03
CA ARG A 68 1.04 -15.89 8.94
C ARG A 68 -0.28 -16.31 9.60
N PRO A 69 -0.96 -17.35 9.08
CA PRO A 69 -2.31 -17.73 9.53
C PRO A 69 -2.32 -18.38 10.92
N LYS A 70 -1.77 -17.67 11.92
CA LYS A 70 -1.95 -17.98 13.34
C LYS A 70 -3.34 -17.60 13.84
N ASN A 71 -3.98 -16.65 13.16
CA ASN A 71 -5.25 -16.04 13.51
C ASN A 71 -6.14 -15.98 12.26
N PHE A 72 -7.39 -16.40 12.40
CA PHE A 72 -8.36 -16.55 11.31
C PHE A 72 -9.08 -15.25 10.88
N PHE A 73 -8.65 -14.08 11.35
CA PHE A 73 -9.34 -12.83 11.06
C PHE A 73 -8.84 -12.13 9.78
N VAL A 74 -7.61 -12.40 9.32
CA VAL A 74 -7.10 -11.82 8.08
C VAL A 74 -7.63 -12.61 6.88
N GLU A 75 -8.52 -11.99 6.12
CA GLU A 75 -9.16 -12.57 4.94
C GLU A 75 -8.38 -12.28 3.66
N ALA A 76 -7.80 -11.08 3.54
CA ALA A 76 -7.04 -10.68 2.37
C ALA A 76 -5.80 -9.85 2.70
N ILE A 77 -4.74 -10.06 1.92
CA ILE A 77 -3.54 -9.25 1.91
C ILE A 77 -3.32 -8.79 0.47
N TYR A 78 -3.20 -7.48 0.28
CA TYR A 78 -2.96 -6.84 -1.00
C TYR A 78 -1.66 -6.05 -0.98
N SER A 79 -0.93 -6.04 -2.09
CA SER A 79 0.15 -5.09 -2.32
C SER A 79 -0.32 -3.94 -3.20
N PHE A 80 0.15 -2.74 -2.86
CA PHE A 80 -0.15 -1.51 -3.59
C PHE A 80 1.06 -1.02 -4.37
N TYR A 81 0.79 -0.18 -5.36
CA TYR A 81 1.76 0.46 -6.21
C TYR A 81 2.18 1.82 -5.64
N ILE A 82 3.47 2.11 -5.62
CA ILE A 82 4.04 3.40 -5.21
C ILE A 82 4.69 4.07 -6.41
N VAL A 83 4.15 5.23 -6.80
CA VAL A 83 4.67 6.04 -7.91
C VAL A 83 6.12 6.47 -7.66
N GLY A 84 6.95 6.40 -8.68
CA GLY A 84 8.36 6.76 -8.60
C GLY A 84 9.25 5.71 -7.93
N SER A 85 8.70 4.53 -7.64
CA SER A 85 9.42 3.46 -6.95
C SER A 85 9.10 2.08 -7.53
N THR A 86 7.83 1.69 -7.56
CA THR A 86 7.42 0.33 -7.97
C THR A 86 7.74 0.04 -9.43
N GLU A 87 7.62 1.01 -10.34
CA GLU A 87 7.89 0.87 -11.77
C GLU A 87 9.36 0.65 -12.11
N TRP A 88 10.28 0.96 -11.20
CA TRP A 88 11.71 0.87 -11.45
C TRP A 88 12.34 -0.48 -11.11
N ASN A 89 11.57 -1.42 -10.58
CA ASN A 89 12.09 -2.72 -10.18
C ASN A 89 12.06 -3.74 -11.32
N TYR A 90 13.09 -3.76 -12.11
CA TYR A 90 13.33 -4.81 -13.11
C TYR A 90 14.11 -5.99 -12.50
N PRO A 91 13.72 -7.26 -12.75
CA PRO A 91 12.66 -7.75 -13.67
C PRO A 91 11.33 -8.12 -12.98
N ARG A 92 11.04 -7.63 -11.80
CA ARG A 92 9.83 -7.98 -11.04
C ARG A 92 8.69 -7.04 -11.37
N ASP A 93 7.73 -7.49 -12.17
CA ASP A 93 6.58 -6.69 -12.57
C ASP A 93 5.52 -6.64 -11.47
N PHE A 94 4.98 -5.46 -11.22
CA PHE A 94 3.72 -5.32 -10.49
C PHE A 94 2.56 -5.71 -11.41
N ARG A 95 1.90 -6.83 -11.12
CA ARG A 95 0.79 -7.37 -11.92
C ARG A 95 -0.49 -7.37 -11.10
N PRO A 96 -1.24 -6.27 -11.12
CA PRO A 96 -2.49 -6.19 -10.36
C PRO A 96 -3.54 -7.16 -10.91
N ASP A 97 -4.39 -7.62 -10.00
CA ASP A 97 -5.53 -8.50 -10.26
C ASP A 97 -6.84 -8.00 -9.61
N THR A 98 -6.75 -6.91 -8.87
CA THR A 98 -7.86 -6.31 -8.13
C THR A 98 -7.88 -4.81 -8.35
N TRP A 99 -9.01 -4.26 -8.81
CA TRP A 99 -9.20 -2.82 -9.03
C TRP A 99 -10.28 -2.30 -8.09
N VAL A 100 -10.02 -1.16 -7.48
CA VAL A 100 -10.97 -0.43 -6.63
C VAL A 100 -11.26 0.91 -7.31
N GLY A 101 -12.45 1.02 -7.90
CA GLY A 101 -12.92 2.24 -8.56
C GLY A 101 -13.44 3.26 -7.56
N PHE A 102 -13.27 4.54 -7.88
CA PHE A 102 -13.76 5.66 -7.07
C PHE A 102 -14.06 6.88 -7.94
N ASP A 103 -14.74 7.87 -7.36
CA ASP A 103 -15.16 9.09 -8.03
C ASP A 103 -14.18 10.26 -7.85
N SER A 104 -14.49 11.38 -8.51
CA SER A 104 -13.69 12.62 -8.43
C SER A 104 -13.58 13.16 -7.02
N HIS A 105 -14.59 13.00 -6.16
CA HIS A 105 -14.54 13.47 -4.77
C HIS A 105 -13.45 12.73 -3.95
N ILE A 106 -13.34 11.43 -4.15
CA ILE A 106 -12.27 10.64 -3.52
C ILE A 106 -10.90 11.03 -4.11
N MET A 107 -10.84 11.30 -5.44
CA MET A 107 -9.59 11.76 -6.07
C MET A 107 -9.12 13.10 -5.49
N GLU A 108 -10.01 14.08 -5.34
CA GLU A 108 -9.70 15.37 -4.72
C GLU A 108 -9.14 15.19 -3.29
N ARG A 109 -9.76 14.34 -2.49
CA ARG A 109 -9.29 14.03 -1.13
C ARG A 109 -7.92 13.37 -1.14
N LYS A 110 -7.65 12.47 -2.08
CA LYS A 110 -6.34 11.83 -2.25
C LYS A 110 -5.26 12.85 -2.58
N LEU A 111 -5.52 13.75 -3.54
CA LEU A 111 -4.58 14.80 -3.92
C LEU A 111 -4.31 15.78 -2.77
N LEU A 112 -5.37 16.18 -2.05
CA LEU A 112 -5.24 17.03 -0.87
C LEU A 112 -4.42 16.36 0.25
N ALA A 113 -4.64 15.07 0.48
CA ALA A 113 -3.88 14.31 1.46
C ALA A 113 -2.39 14.19 1.06
N PHE A 114 -2.11 13.98 -0.23
CA PHE A 114 -0.74 13.91 -0.73
C PHE A 114 -0.02 15.26 -0.62
N SER A 115 -0.73 16.38 -0.83
CA SER A 115 -0.17 17.73 -0.70
C SER A 115 0.34 18.06 0.72
N CYS A 116 -0.03 17.27 1.73
CA CYS A 116 0.52 17.40 3.08
C CYS A 116 1.98 16.95 3.19
N TYR A 117 2.49 16.26 2.19
CA TYR A 117 3.89 15.77 2.14
C TYR A 117 4.72 16.66 1.23
N GLU A 118 4.98 17.89 1.68
CA GLU A 118 5.66 18.93 0.87
C GLU A 118 7.02 18.50 0.35
N SER A 119 7.77 17.71 1.13
CA SER A 119 9.07 17.17 0.73
C SER A 119 9.01 16.12 -0.39
N GLU A 120 7.85 15.47 -0.55
CA GLU A 120 7.63 14.42 -1.56
C GLU A 120 6.96 14.96 -2.83
N LEU A 121 6.33 16.14 -2.73
CA LEU A 121 5.60 16.74 -3.83
C LEU A 121 6.58 17.29 -4.88
N CYS A 122 6.40 16.88 -6.11
CA CYS A 122 7.20 17.31 -7.26
C CYS A 122 6.33 18.02 -8.29
N GLU A 123 7.00 18.76 -9.21
CA GLU A 123 6.34 19.34 -10.38
C GLU A 123 6.20 18.31 -11.50
N TYR A 124 5.13 18.43 -12.29
CA TYR A 124 4.97 17.65 -13.52
C TYR A 124 6.14 17.93 -14.49
N PRO A 125 6.69 16.90 -15.17
CA PRO A 125 6.18 15.54 -15.40
C PRO A 125 6.61 14.46 -14.38
N ASN A 126 7.10 14.83 -13.21
CA ASN A 126 7.45 13.84 -12.20
C ASN A 126 6.21 13.02 -11.79
N PRO A 127 6.29 11.68 -11.64
CA PRO A 127 5.17 10.85 -11.22
C PRO A 127 4.61 11.21 -9.84
N ARG A 128 5.42 11.81 -8.95
CA ARG A 128 4.99 12.34 -7.64
C ARG A 128 4.40 13.75 -7.71
N SER A 129 3.98 14.22 -8.89
CA SER A 129 3.17 15.42 -9.04
C SER A 129 1.69 15.12 -8.86
N LEU A 130 0.88 16.13 -8.50
CA LEU A 130 -0.57 15.95 -8.41
C LEU A 130 -1.18 15.49 -9.74
N VAL A 131 -0.69 16.06 -10.85
CA VAL A 131 -1.07 15.66 -12.20
C VAL A 131 -0.65 14.23 -12.51
N GLY A 132 0.54 13.81 -12.09
CA GLY A 132 1.04 12.44 -12.28
C GLY A 132 0.17 11.43 -11.54
N LEU A 133 -0.18 11.71 -10.30
CA LEU A 133 -1.07 10.87 -9.48
C LEU A 133 -2.47 10.75 -10.10
N GLU A 134 -3.05 11.86 -10.57
CA GLU A 134 -4.35 11.85 -11.21
C GLU A 134 -4.32 11.06 -12.53
N ASN A 135 -3.28 11.26 -13.35
CA ASN A 135 -3.10 10.52 -14.60
C ASN A 135 -3.00 9.01 -14.37
N LEU A 136 -2.28 8.58 -13.34
CA LEU A 136 -2.20 7.16 -12.97
C LEU A 136 -3.57 6.62 -12.57
N ALA A 137 -4.32 7.35 -11.73
CA ALA A 137 -5.64 6.92 -11.29
C ALA A 137 -6.64 6.83 -12.46
N LYS A 138 -6.60 7.76 -13.42
CA LYS A 138 -7.39 7.71 -14.66
C LYS A 138 -6.99 6.53 -15.55
N TYR A 139 -5.69 6.32 -15.75
CA TYR A 139 -5.19 5.19 -16.55
C TYR A 139 -5.63 3.86 -15.94
N THR A 140 -5.51 3.72 -14.63
CA THR A 140 -5.95 2.53 -13.90
C THR A 140 -7.47 2.35 -13.97
N GLY A 141 -8.24 3.45 -13.88
CA GLY A 141 -9.70 3.45 -14.06
C GLY A 141 -10.12 2.96 -15.46
N ASN A 142 -9.42 3.39 -16.50
CA ASN A 142 -9.69 2.93 -17.88
C ASN A 142 -9.56 1.42 -18.03
N GLN A 143 -8.69 0.76 -17.25
CA GLN A 143 -8.52 -0.69 -17.31
C GLN A 143 -9.75 -1.47 -16.82
N CYS A 144 -10.62 -0.83 -16.04
CA CYS A 144 -11.83 -1.44 -15.46
C CYS A 144 -13.11 -0.64 -15.72
N CYS A 145 -13.10 0.30 -16.69
CA CYS A 145 -14.23 1.15 -17.06
C CYS A 145 -14.77 2.00 -15.89
N MET A 146 -13.89 2.49 -15.04
CA MET A 146 -14.18 3.42 -13.94
C MET A 146 -13.55 4.79 -14.22
N GLU A 147 -14.09 5.85 -13.59
CA GLU A 147 -13.54 7.21 -13.72
C GLU A 147 -12.10 7.28 -13.20
N TYR A 148 -11.91 6.76 -12.01
CA TYR A 148 -10.61 6.56 -11.35
C TYR A 148 -10.57 5.18 -10.71
N ALA A 149 -9.38 4.62 -10.58
CA ALA A 149 -9.17 3.41 -9.79
C ALA A 149 -7.75 3.35 -9.20
N GLU A 150 -7.62 2.58 -8.15
CA GLU A 150 -6.35 2.00 -7.71
C GLU A 150 -6.33 0.50 -7.98
N ALA A 151 -5.17 -0.01 -8.36
CA ALA A 151 -4.98 -1.41 -8.63
C ALA A 151 -4.06 -2.06 -7.59
N PHE A 152 -4.42 -3.27 -7.20
CA PHE A 152 -3.75 -4.03 -6.16
C PHE A 152 -3.38 -5.41 -6.68
N MET A 153 -2.29 -5.95 -6.15
CA MET A 153 -1.88 -7.34 -6.38
C MET A 153 -2.30 -8.17 -5.17
N THR A 154 -3.12 -9.19 -5.38
CA THR A 154 -3.54 -10.11 -4.34
C THR A 154 -2.37 -11.01 -3.92
N ILE A 155 -1.90 -10.87 -2.70
CA ILE A 155 -0.87 -11.72 -2.12
C ILE A 155 -1.49 -12.98 -1.52
N ARG A 156 -2.59 -12.81 -0.80
CA ARG A 156 -3.37 -13.92 -0.26
C ARG A 156 -4.82 -13.50 -0.08
N ARG A 157 -5.73 -14.41 -0.42
CA ARG A 157 -7.15 -14.29 -0.11
C ARG A 157 -7.65 -15.64 0.42
N THR A 158 -8.36 -15.61 1.55
CA THR A 158 -8.96 -16.78 2.17
C THR A 158 -10.48 -16.60 2.19
N VAL A 159 -11.18 -17.55 1.60
CA VAL A 159 -12.66 -17.57 1.60
C VAL A 159 -13.11 -18.76 2.44
N ARG A 160 -14.01 -18.54 3.38
CA ARG A 160 -14.59 -19.64 4.18
C ARG A 160 -15.70 -20.31 3.38
N GLY A 161 -15.69 -21.65 3.34
CA GLY A 161 -16.65 -22.43 2.56
C GLY A 161 -18.13 -22.24 2.93
N ASN A 162 -18.44 -21.66 4.09
CA ASN A 162 -19.82 -21.35 4.53
C ASN A 162 -20.36 -20.02 3.96
N SER A 163 -19.57 -19.33 3.11
CA SER A 163 -19.91 -18.03 2.51
C SER A 163 -20.08 -18.12 0.97
N LEU A 164 -20.15 -19.35 0.45
CA LEU A 164 -20.40 -19.65 -0.97
C LEU A 164 -21.83 -20.13 -1.18
#